data_bba7b678118b7322c507c52e04f9e262
#
_entry.id   bba7b678118b7322c507c52e04f9e262
#
_cell.length_a   1.000
_cell.length_b   1.000
_cell.length_c   1.000
_cell.angle_alpha   90.00
_cell.angle_beta   90.00
_cell.angle_gamma   90.00
#
_symmetry.space_group_name_H-M   'P 1'
#
loop_
_entity.id
_entity.type
_entity.pdbx_description
1 polymer ?
#
loop_
_entity_poly.entity_id
_entity_poly.type
_entity_poly.pdbx_seq_one_letter_code
_entity_poly.pdbx_strand_id
1 'polypeptide(L)' 'MSLKQLVNNKDIWDAFNEELDRLISQQHKSMETQTDMHSVYRLQGQIQAYKNLKYLRDKVNNG' A
#
# COMPACT_ATOMS: atom_id res chain seq x y z
N MET A 1 -9.30 -11.82 -14.67
CA MET A 1 -7.94 -11.20 -14.69
C MET A 1 -7.04 -11.91 -13.68
N SER A 2 -5.87 -12.34 -14.09
CA SER A 2 -4.90 -12.91 -13.15
C SER A 2 -4.07 -11.82 -12.50
N LEU A 3 -3.45 -12.13 -11.36
CA LEU A 3 -2.55 -11.18 -10.69
C LEU A 3 -1.40 -10.76 -11.60
N LYS A 4 -0.91 -11.70 -12.41
CA LYS A 4 0.18 -11.41 -13.33
C LYS A 4 -0.23 -10.39 -14.39
N GLN A 5 -1.45 -10.47 -14.89
CA GLN A 5 -1.97 -9.50 -15.83
C GLN A 5 -2.13 -8.12 -15.18
N LEU A 6 -2.61 -8.09 -13.93
CA LEU A 6 -2.78 -6.84 -13.19
C LEU A 6 -1.45 -6.12 -13.00
N VAL A 7 -0.44 -6.83 -12.48
CA VAL A 7 0.84 -6.20 -12.11
C VAL A 7 1.69 -5.84 -13.33
N ASN A 8 1.47 -6.49 -14.48
CA ASN A 8 2.21 -6.23 -15.71
C ASN A 8 1.50 -5.28 -16.67
N ASN A 9 0.27 -4.88 -16.36
CA ASN A 9 -0.40 -3.80 -17.09
C ASN A 9 0.07 -2.47 -16.50
N LYS A 10 0.91 -1.76 -17.24
CA LYS A 10 1.57 -0.56 -16.74
C LYS A 10 0.58 0.50 -16.25
N ASP A 11 -0.45 0.77 -17.04
CA ASP A 11 -1.40 1.84 -16.70
C ASP A 11 -2.19 1.49 -15.44
N ILE A 12 -2.65 0.25 -15.34
CA ILE A 12 -3.39 -0.22 -14.16
C ILE A 12 -2.47 -0.24 -12.95
N TRP A 13 -1.26 -0.74 -13.10
CA TRP A 13 -0.29 -0.85 -12.01
C TRP A 13 0.13 0.53 -11.49
N ASP A 14 0.36 1.48 -12.39
CA ASP A 14 0.72 2.85 -12.01
C ASP A 14 -0.44 3.52 -11.26
N ALA A 15 -1.67 3.36 -11.74
CA ALA A 15 -2.86 3.89 -11.07
C ALA A 15 -3.03 3.28 -9.68
N PHE A 16 -2.80 1.98 -9.55
CA PHE A 16 -2.87 1.27 -8.27
C PHE A 16 -1.82 1.79 -7.28
N ASN A 17 -0.59 2.01 -7.74
CA ASN A 17 0.47 2.55 -6.88
C ASN A 17 0.20 3.99 -6.47
N GLU A 18 -0.37 4.82 -7.35
CA GLU A 18 -0.79 6.17 -7.00
C GLU A 18 -1.82 6.13 -5.86
N GLU A 19 -2.79 5.24 -5.96
CA GLU A 19 -3.81 5.09 -4.93
C GLU A 19 -3.20 4.62 -3.61
N LEU A 20 -2.25 3.69 -3.66
CA LEU A 20 -1.54 3.24 -2.46
C LEU A 20 -0.77 4.39 -1.82
N ASP A 21 -0.09 5.21 -2.61
CA ASP A 21 0.64 6.37 -2.09
C ASP A 21 -0.30 7.36 -1.42
N ARG A 22 -1.47 7.58 -1.99
CA ARG A 22 -2.49 8.45 -1.40
C ARG A 22 -2.97 7.90 -0.05
N LEU A 23 -3.24 6.59 0.02
CA LEU A 23 -3.68 5.95 1.25
C LEU A 23 -2.60 6.00 2.33
N ILE A 24 -1.35 5.77 1.95
CA ILE A 24 -0.22 5.84 2.88
C ILE A 24 -0.10 7.27 3.44
N SER A 25 -0.23 8.29 2.58
CA SER A 25 -0.17 9.68 3.01
C SER A 25 -1.29 10.01 4.00
N GLN A 26 -2.51 9.51 3.74
CA GLN A 26 -3.63 9.70 4.66
C GLN A 26 -3.36 9.06 6.02
N GLN A 27 -2.78 7.87 6.04
CA GLN A 27 -2.45 7.18 7.29
C GLN A 27 -1.38 7.93 8.07
N HIS A 28 -0.37 8.48 7.39
CA HIS A 28 0.64 9.30 8.06
C HIS A 28 0.04 10.54 8.70
N LYS A 29 -0.88 11.21 8.01
CA LYS A 29 -1.58 12.38 8.58
C LYS A 29 -2.40 11.97 9.81
N SER A 30 -3.07 10.83 9.75
CA SER A 30 -3.84 10.32 10.88
C SER A 30 -2.93 10.05 12.08
N MET A 31 -1.73 9.54 11.84
CA MET A 31 -0.77 9.27 12.92
C MET A 31 -0.30 10.54 13.60
N GLU A 32 -0.18 11.64 12.87
CA GLU A 32 0.25 12.93 13.44
C GLU A 32 -0.72 13.46 14.48
N THR A 33 -1.99 13.10 14.38
CA THR A 33 -3.03 13.57 15.29
C THR A 33 -3.38 12.56 16.39
N GLN A 34 -2.81 11.35 16.34
CA GLN A 34 -3.11 10.31 17.32
C GLN A 34 -2.22 10.45 18.55
N THR A 35 -2.85 10.33 19.73
CA THR A 35 -2.12 10.29 21.00
C THR A 35 -2.18 8.91 21.65
N ASP A 36 -3.01 7.99 21.11
CA ASP A 36 -3.21 6.65 21.64
C ASP A 36 -2.25 5.69 20.95
N MET A 37 -1.47 4.95 21.75
CA MET A 37 -0.49 4.00 21.22
C MET A 37 -1.14 2.88 20.40
N HIS A 38 -2.33 2.41 20.81
CA HIS A 38 -3.01 1.34 20.07
C HIS A 38 -3.39 1.81 18.66
N SER A 39 -3.88 3.04 18.53
CA SER A 39 -4.24 3.61 17.23
C SER A 39 -3.00 3.80 16.37
N VAL A 40 -1.88 4.24 16.97
CA VAL A 40 -0.62 4.41 16.25
C VAL A 40 -0.12 3.06 15.72
N TYR A 41 -0.12 2.02 16.53
CA TYR A 41 0.31 0.68 16.10
C TYR A 41 -0.57 0.15 14.97
N ARG A 42 -1.88 0.34 15.08
CA ARG A 42 -2.80 -0.10 14.02
C ARG A 42 -2.52 0.62 12.71
N LEU A 43 -2.29 1.94 12.76
CA LEU A 43 -1.98 2.73 11.56
C LEU A 43 -0.65 2.31 10.96
N GLN A 44 0.36 2.02 11.79
CA GLN A 44 1.65 1.52 11.32
C GLN A 44 1.49 0.19 10.60
N GLY A 45 0.64 -0.70 11.13
CA GLY A 45 0.33 -1.97 10.48
C GLY A 45 -0.33 -1.78 9.12
N GLN A 46 -1.27 -0.84 9.02
CA GLN A 46 -1.93 -0.53 7.75
C GLN A 46 -0.95 0.03 6.73
N ILE A 47 -0.07 0.94 7.14
CA ILE A 47 0.96 1.52 6.27
C ILE A 47 1.89 0.41 5.77
N GLN A 48 2.30 -0.50 6.65
CA GLN A 48 3.16 -1.61 6.26
C GLN A 48 2.46 -2.52 5.25
N ALA A 49 1.17 -2.79 5.44
CA ALA A 49 0.39 -3.59 4.50
C ALA A 49 0.33 -2.92 3.12
N TYR A 50 0.09 -1.61 3.07
CA TYR A 50 0.08 -0.88 1.79
C TYR A 50 1.44 -0.90 1.12
N LYS A 51 2.52 -0.73 1.89
CA LYS A 51 3.89 -0.81 1.35
C LYS A 51 4.18 -2.20 0.80
N ASN A 52 3.71 -3.25 1.48
CA ASN A 52 3.86 -4.63 1.00
C ASN A 52 3.13 -4.84 -0.33
N LEU A 53 1.96 -4.22 -0.51
CA LEU A 53 1.23 -4.31 -1.78
C LEU A 53 2.00 -3.67 -2.94
N LYS A 54 2.82 -2.65 -2.67
CA LYS A 54 3.66 -2.05 -3.70
C LYS A 54 4.70 -3.02 -4.25
N TYR A 55 5.05 -4.05 -3.49
CA TYR A 55 5.99 -5.10 -3.93
C TYR A 55 5.29 -6.29 -4.57
N LEU A 56 3.96 -6.22 -4.72
CA LEU A 56 3.18 -7.34 -5.28
C LEU A 56 3.68 -7.74 -6.67
N ARG A 57 4.04 -6.76 -7.50
CA ARG A 57 4.54 -7.01 -8.83
C ARG A 57 5.78 -7.90 -8.80
N ASP A 58 6.72 -7.59 -7.92
CA ASP A 58 7.95 -8.38 -7.79
C ASP A 58 7.65 -9.79 -7.31
N LYS A 59 6.75 -9.90 -6.32
CA LYS A 59 6.37 -11.21 -5.78
C LYS A 59 5.69 -12.08 -6.85
N VAL A 60 4.80 -11.51 -7.64
CA VAL A 60 4.08 -12.26 -8.68
C VAL A 60 5.02 -12.69 -9.80
N ASN A 61 5.95 -11.81 -10.20
CA ASN A 61 6.86 -12.08 -11.31
C ASN A 61 8.03 -12.97 -10.92
N ASN A 62 8.44 -12.96 -9.66
CA ASN A 62 9.56 -13.77 -9.15
C ASN A 62 9.11 -15.06 -8.49
N GLY A 63 7.86 -15.19 -8.20
CA GLY A 63 7.30 -16.40 -7.63
C GLY A 63 6.81 -17.34 -8.70
#